data_5d114c49cedb061c8d898b3c0b1be5eb
#
_entry.id   5d114c49cedb061c8d898b3c0b1be5eb
#
_cell.length_a   1.000
_cell.length_b   1.000
_cell.length_c   1.000
_cell.angle_alpha   90.00
_cell.angle_beta   90.00
_cell.angle_gamma   90.00
#
_symmetry.space_group_name_H-M   'P 1'
#
loop_
_entity.id
_entity.type
_entity.pdbx_description
1 polymer ?
#
loop_
_entity_poly.entity_id
_entity_poly.type
_entity_poly.pdbx_seq_one_letter_code
_entity_poly.pdbx_strand_id
1 'polypeptide(L)'
;MNKKAAYFIGIGGAGMSSIARYLNKKGWSVSGYDRTETALTDKLQEEGIKINFELNLSDFHEEIKKKGLLLVTTPAINADHPQLVKLTELGHTAIKRAELLGSITSSNASLAISGTHGKTSTTAILAHIMDGTPKRCNAFIGGISAETNSNLYYSPGAEWTVVEADEFDRSFHHIYPTHTAITSIDPDHLDIYGNASNFIEAFHTFASQVKKKVVVHHAIAETFKHLKGLQTYGLDNTSLTHYATDISQASTGTSFTLSLGDDQIRIADASVNIMGRHNLENIVAAASLAYLAGAKKDVIGSRIKSFQGIYRRFQIHVNTASKVFID
;
A
#
# COMPACT_ATOMS: atom_id res chain seq x y z
N MET A 1 9.55 21.40 24.02
CA MET A 1 8.24 21.08 23.43
C MET A 1 7.92 19.64 23.75
N ASN A 2 6.74 19.34 24.32
CA ASN A 2 6.33 17.96 24.57
C ASN A 2 6.19 17.22 23.22
N LYS A 3 7.01 16.16 23.04
CA LYS A 3 6.96 15.30 21.86
C LYS A 3 5.59 14.61 21.81
N LYS A 4 4.89 14.63 20.68
CA LYS A 4 3.65 13.86 20.50
C LYS A 4 3.93 12.39 20.72
N ALA A 5 2.98 11.65 21.28
CA ALA A 5 3.13 10.23 21.60
C ALA A 5 2.05 9.39 20.92
N ALA A 6 2.42 8.17 20.52
CA ALA A 6 1.50 7.19 19.96
C ALA A 6 1.78 5.80 20.58
N TYR A 7 0.71 5.08 20.89
CA TYR A 7 0.76 3.71 21.36
C TYR A 7 -0.07 2.79 20.46
N PHE A 8 0.53 1.70 20.00
CA PHE A 8 -0.07 0.77 19.07
C PHE A 8 -0.32 -0.59 19.74
N ILE A 9 -1.55 -1.09 19.72
CA ILE A 9 -1.87 -2.47 20.14
C ILE A 9 -1.94 -3.34 18.88
N GLY A 10 -1.01 -4.31 18.77
CA GLY A 10 -0.77 -5.12 17.58
C GLY A 10 0.21 -4.46 16.59
N ILE A 11 1.29 -3.85 17.12
CA ILE A 11 2.25 -3.04 16.36
C ILE A 11 3.02 -3.82 15.29
N GLY A 12 3.21 -5.15 15.48
CA GLY A 12 3.94 -6.04 14.57
C GLY A 12 3.18 -6.40 13.29
N GLY A 13 1.90 -6.03 13.17
CA GLY A 13 1.17 -6.20 11.92
C GLY A 13 1.73 -5.32 10.80
N ALA A 14 1.76 -5.82 9.54
CA ALA A 14 2.37 -5.10 8.41
C ALA A 14 1.82 -3.67 8.24
N GLY A 15 0.50 -3.50 8.27
CA GLY A 15 -0.12 -2.17 8.16
C GLY A 15 0.05 -1.29 9.40
N MET A 16 0.18 -1.87 10.60
CA MET A 16 0.41 -1.14 11.84
C MET A 16 1.85 -0.63 11.91
N SER A 17 2.81 -1.50 11.63
CA SER A 17 4.25 -1.19 11.68
C SER A 17 4.67 -0.10 10.68
N SER A 18 4.07 -0.05 9.48
CA SER A 18 4.35 1.02 8.52
C SER A 18 3.91 2.40 9.03
N ILE A 19 2.74 2.47 9.69
CA ILE A 19 2.25 3.72 10.29
C ILE A 19 3.09 4.09 11.52
N ALA A 20 3.45 3.11 12.36
CA ALA A 20 4.32 3.32 13.51
C ALA A 20 5.68 3.91 13.09
N ARG A 21 6.31 3.34 12.06
CA ARG A 21 7.53 3.89 11.44
C ARG A 21 7.35 5.32 10.93
N TYR A 22 6.25 5.57 10.23
CA TYR A 22 5.95 6.91 9.71
C TYR A 22 5.87 7.95 10.83
N LEU A 23 5.14 7.67 11.89
CA LEU A 23 5.05 8.59 13.04
C LEU A 23 6.40 8.75 13.74
N ASN A 24 7.18 7.68 13.90
CA ASN A 24 8.53 7.74 14.45
C ASN A 24 9.45 8.65 13.61
N LYS A 25 9.44 8.49 12.28
CA LYS A 25 10.18 9.36 11.33
C LYS A 25 9.71 10.82 11.39
N LYS A 26 8.43 11.05 11.72
CA LYS A 26 7.86 12.41 11.98
C LYS A 26 8.25 12.96 13.34
N GLY A 27 9.06 12.27 14.13
CA GLY A 27 9.56 12.71 15.41
C GLY A 27 8.64 12.44 16.61
N TRP A 28 7.59 11.61 16.46
CA TRP A 28 6.75 11.21 17.59
C TRP A 28 7.51 10.21 18.49
N SER A 29 7.09 10.13 19.75
CA SER A 29 7.47 9.02 20.63
C SER A 29 6.51 7.86 20.36
N VAL A 30 7.00 6.80 19.71
CA VAL A 30 6.16 5.66 19.33
C VAL A 30 6.52 4.47 20.19
N SER A 31 5.48 3.81 20.71
CA SER A 31 5.59 2.57 21.45
C SER A 31 4.38 1.68 21.17
N GLY A 32 4.42 0.43 21.59
CA GLY A 32 3.28 -0.45 21.40
C GLY A 32 3.46 -1.83 21.99
N TYR A 33 2.46 -2.64 21.76
CA TYR A 33 2.38 -4.04 22.14
C TYR A 33 2.20 -4.93 20.91
N ASP A 34 2.86 -6.07 20.91
CA ASP A 34 2.50 -7.20 20.07
C ASP A 34 2.59 -8.50 20.87
N ARG A 35 1.81 -9.49 20.49
CA ARG A 35 1.84 -10.80 21.15
C ARG A 35 3.07 -11.62 20.79
N THR A 36 3.63 -11.38 19.60
CA THR A 36 4.64 -12.23 18.97
C THR A 36 5.86 -11.41 18.59
N GLU A 37 7.01 -11.85 19.05
CA GLU A 37 8.30 -11.36 18.58
C GLU A 37 8.58 -11.89 17.15
N THR A 38 8.98 -11.03 16.26
CA THR A 38 9.22 -11.34 14.84
C THR A 38 10.34 -10.47 14.30
N ALA A 39 10.94 -10.86 13.18
CA ALA A 39 11.94 -10.03 12.49
C ALA A 39 11.42 -8.61 12.14
N LEU A 40 10.11 -8.40 12.05
CA LEU A 40 9.53 -7.07 11.83
C LEU A 40 9.52 -6.25 13.12
N THR A 41 9.17 -6.85 14.25
CA THR A 41 9.23 -6.18 15.58
C THR A 41 10.67 -5.87 15.96
N ASP A 42 11.63 -6.77 15.68
CA ASP A 42 13.06 -6.53 15.94
C ASP A 42 13.55 -5.28 15.21
N LYS A 43 13.20 -5.16 13.92
CA LYS A 43 13.51 -3.96 13.13
C LYS A 43 12.89 -2.69 13.68
N LEU A 44 11.64 -2.75 14.18
CA LEU A 44 11.00 -1.59 14.80
C LEU A 44 11.76 -1.16 16.08
N GLN A 45 12.25 -2.12 16.88
CA GLN A 45 13.06 -1.84 18.07
C GLN A 45 14.42 -1.24 17.70
N GLU A 46 15.09 -1.76 16.66
CA GLU A 46 16.31 -1.17 16.10
C GLU A 46 16.10 0.28 15.61
N GLU A 47 14.90 0.60 15.12
CA GLU A 47 14.49 1.95 14.72
C GLU A 47 14.12 2.86 15.90
N GLY A 48 14.25 2.38 17.15
CA GLY A 48 14.00 3.13 18.38
C GLY A 48 12.55 3.14 18.83
N ILE A 49 11.70 2.27 18.29
CA ILE A 49 10.31 2.08 18.72
C ILE A 49 10.30 1.07 19.87
N LYS A 50 9.72 1.45 21.02
CA LYS A 50 9.62 0.57 22.18
C LYS A 50 8.47 -0.41 22.00
N ILE A 51 8.72 -1.72 22.11
CA ILE A 51 7.70 -2.75 21.99
C ILE A 51 7.71 -3.61 23.26
N ASN A 52 6.52 -3.85 23.81
CA ASN A 52 6.30 -4.83 24.86
C ASN A 52 5.60 -6.07 24.27
N PHE A 53 6.02 -7.25 24.67
CA PHE A 53 5.40 -8.53 24.32
C PHE A 53 4.54 -9.11 25.43
N GLU A 54 4.50 -8.44 26.59
CA GLU A 54 3.67 -8.78 27.72
C GLU A 54 2.48 -7.82 27.87
N LEU A 55 1.42 -8.28 28.51
CA LEU A 55 0.18 -7.50 28.69
C LEU A 55 0.30 -6.38 29.71
N ASN A 56 1.35 -6.37 30.54
CA ASN A 56 1.53 -5.30 31.53
C ASN A 56 1.94 -3.98 30.83
N LEU A 57 1.64 -2.86 31.46
CA LEU A 57 1.96 -1.50 30.97
C LEU A 57 3.03 -0.81 31.84
N SER A 58 3.71 -1.56 32.71
CA SER A 58 4.68 -1.00 33.70
C SER A 58 5.81 -0.25 33.03
N ASP A 59 6.31 -0.73 31.87
CA ASP A 59 7.46 -0.19 31.16
C ASP A 59 7.15 1.09 30.37
N PHE A 60 5.88 1.45 30.28
CA PHE A 60 5.39 2.60 29.47
C PHE A 60 4.72 3.69 30.33
N HIS A 61 4.94 3.70 31.62
CA HIS A 61 4.23 4.57 32.56
C HIS A 61 4.23 6.05 32.20
N GLU A 62 5.34 6.56 31.67
CA GLU A 62 5.43 7.98 31.30
C GLU A 62 4.77 8.28 29.95
N GLU A 63 4.84 7.35 28.99
CA GLU A 63 4.24 7.49 27.69
C GLU A 63 2.72 7.43 27.75
N ILE A 64 2.17 6.46 28.50
CA ILE A 64 0.72 6.24 28.59
C ILE A 64 -0.01 7.26 29.46
N LYS A 65 0.69 7.99 30.31
CA LYS A 65 0.12 9.10 31.10
C LYS A 65 0.05 10.42 30.32
N LYS A 66 0.68 10.50 29.16
CA LYS A 66 0.70 11.73 28.37
C LYS A 66 -0.70 12.09 27.89
N LYS A 67 -1.17 13.27 28.28
CA LYS A 67 -2.42 13.82 27.75
C LYS A 67 -2.30 13.97 26.22
N GLY A 68 -3.28 13.43 25.49
CA GLY A 68 -3.27 13.46 24.03
C GLY A 68 -2.44 12.32 23.38
N LEU A 69 -2.21 11.21 24.10
CA LEU A 69 -1.68 9.99 23.52
C LEU A 69 -2.60 9.51 22.38
N LEU A 70 -2.02 9.25 21.22
CA LEU A 70 -2.71 8.62 20.10
C LEU A 70 -2.69 7.10 20.32
N LEU A 71 -3.84 6.53 20.69
CA LEU A 71 -4.00 5.09 20.86
C LEU A 71 -4.54 4.48 19.56
N VAL A 72 -3.81 3.51 18.99
CA VAL A 72 -4.14 2.90 17.70
C VAL A 72 -4.37 1.40 17.87
N THR A 73 -5.47 0.91 17.28
CA THR A 73 -5.83 -0.51 17.29
C THR A 73 -6.10 -1.03 15.88
N THR A 74 -6.19 -2.35 15.74
CA THR A 74 -6.57 -3.08 14.53
C THR A 74 -7.80 -3.94 14.80
N PRO A 75 -8.61 -4.33 13.81
CA PRO A 75 -9.75 -5.23 13.99
C PRO A 75 -9.43 -6.56 14.66
N ALA A 76 -8.17 -7.01 14.60
CA ALA A 76 -7.72 -8.23 15.27
C ALA A 76 -7.64 -8.11 16.81
N ILE A 77 -7.76 -6.89 17.37
CA ILE A 77 -7.76 -6.64 18.81
C ILE A 77 -9.19 -6.56 19.32
N ASN A 78 -9.57 -7.51 20.15
CA ASN A 78 -10.89 -7.56 20.77
C ASN A 78 -11.10 -6.39 21.75
N ALA A 79 -12.35 -6.01 21.98
CA ALA A 79 -12.71 -4.91 22.87
C ALA A 79 -12.34 -5.18 24.35
N ASP A 80 -12.23 -6.44 24.75
CA ASP A 80 -11.83 -6.88 26.08
C ASP A 80 -10.30 -7.03 26.27
N HIS A 81 -9.51 -6.64 25.28
CA HIS A 81 -8.05 -6.71 25.37
C HIS A 81 -7.53 -5.89 26.58
N PRO A 82 -6.77 -6.50 27.53
CA PRO A 82 -6.45 -5.88 28.82
C PRO A 82 -5.80 -4.50 28.70
N GLN A 83 -4.89 -4.30 27.75
CA GLN A 83 -4.27 -3.00 27.54
C GLN A 83 -5.24 -1.97 26.95
N LEU A 84 -6.15 -2.39 26.05
CA LEU A 84 -7.15 -1.50 25.48
C LEU A 84 -8.12 -1.01 26.57
N VAL A 85 -8.62 -1.93 27.39
CA VAL A 85 -9.48 -1.59 28.53
C VAL A 85 -8.77 -0.62 29.47
N LYS A 86 -7.55 -0.95 29.89
CA LYS A 86 -6.78 -0.12 30.82
C LYS A 86 -6.48 1.28 30.29
N LEU A 87 -6.09 1.42 29.02
CA LEU A 87 -5.82 2.71 28.42
C LEU A 87 -7.09 3.55 28.25
N THR A 88 -8.23 2.90 27.97
CA THR A 88 -9.54 3.57 27.90
C THR A 88 -9.97 4.07 29.28
N GLU A 89 -9.78 3.28 30.36
CA GLU A 89 -10.01 3.72 31.75
C GLU A 89 -9.15 4.94 32.14
N LEU A 90 -7.95 5.06 31.57
CA LEU A 90 -7.08 6.24 31.74
C LEU A 90 -7.51 7.45 30.90
N GLY A 91 -8.61 7.34 30.16
CA GLY A 91 -9.21 8.43 29.37
C GLY A 91 -8.67 8.58 27.95
N HIS A 92 -7.95 7.56 27.43
CA HIS A 92 -7.51 7.57 26.02
C HIS A 92 -8.60 7.01 25.11
N THR A 93 -8.79 7.66 23.96
CA THR A 93 -9.69 7.15 22.92
C THR A 93 -8.90 6.41 21.86
N ALA A 94 -9.26 5.16 21.64
CA ALA A 94 -8.66 4.36 20.58
C ALA A 94 -9.25 4.72 19.21
N ILE A 95 -8.39 4.83 18.19
CA ILE A 95 -8.78 4.94 16.80
C ILE A 95 -8.33 3.69 16.04
N LYS A 96 -9.06 3.31 15.01
CA LYS A 96 -8.69 2.19 14.16
C LYS A 96 -7.52 2.58 13.24
N ARG A 97 -6.68 1.61 12.90
CA ARG A 97 -5.60 1.76 11.91
C ARG A 97 -6.09 2.44 10.62
N ALA A 98 -7.25 2.02 10.12
CA ALA A 98 -7.83 2.55 8.88
C ALA A 98 -8.17 4.04 8.98
N GLU A 99 -8.72 4.49 10.11
CA GLU A 99 -9.03 5.90 10.36
C GLU A 99 -7.76 6.75 10.40
N LEU A 100 -6.71 6.26 11.06
CA LEU A 100 -5.42 6.95 11.11
C LEU A 100 -4.80 7.04 9.71
N LEU A 101 -4.81 5.95 8.94
CA LEU A 101 -4.31 5.94 7.57
C LEU A 101 -5.11 6.90 6.68
N GLY A 102 -6.44 6.93 6.82
CA GLY A 102 -7.32 7.89 6.15
C GLY A 102 -6.95 9.35 6.46
N SER A 103 -6.69 9.66 7.74
CA SER A 103 -6.21 10.97 8.17
C SER A 103 -4.86 11.36 7.56
N ILE A 104 -3.91 10.42 7.50
CA ILE A 104 -2.59 10.63 6.89
C ILE A 104 -2.75 10.89 5.38
N THR A 105 -3.55 10.08 4.68
CA THR A 105 -3.75 10.21 3.22
C THR A 105 -4.51 11.47 2.84
N SER A 106 -5.36 11.97 3.72
CA SER A 106 -6.12 13.21 3.46
C SER A 106 -5.28 14.48 3.58
N SER A 107 -4.11 14.42 4.21
CA SER A 107 -3.23 15.57 4.40
C SER A 107 -2.44 15.96 3.14
N ASN A 108 -2.32 15.07 2.16
CA ASN A 108 -1.60 15.27 0.91
C ASN A 108 -2.41 14.71 -0.27
N ALA A 109 -1.93 14.94 -1.51
CA ALA A 109 -2.41 14.18 -2.65
C ALA A 109 -2.08 12.69 -2.43
N SER A 110 -3.01 11.79 -2.79
CA SER A 110 -2.83 10.37 -2.53
C SER A 110 -3.20 9.48 -3.71
N LEU A 111 -2.47 8.38 -3.82
CA LEU A 111 -2.63 7.32 -4.79
C LEU A 111 -2.98 6.05 -4.02
N ALA A 112 -4.11 5.44 -4.31
CA ALA A 112 -4.56 4.23 -3.64
C ALA A 112 -4.62 3.06 -4.61
N ILE A 113 -4.27 1.88 -4.13
CA ILE A 113 -4.42 0.64 -4.88
C ILE A 113 -5.41 -0.24 -4.12
N SER A 114 -6.52 -0.59 -4.77
CA SER A 114 -7.53 -1.50 -4.25
C SER A 114 -7.73 -2.69 -5.16
N GLY A 115 -8.44 -3.70 -4.66
CA GLY A 115 -8.76 -4.92 -5.39
C GLY A 115 -8.41 -6.17 -4.62
N THR A 116 -9.03 -7.28 -4.95
CA THR A 116 -8.83 -8.56 -4.25
C THR A 116 -7.39 -9.06 -4.38
N HIS A 117 -6.78 -8.90 -5.57
CA HIS A 117 -5.43 -9.38 -5.87
C HIS A 117 -4.52 -8.25 -6.35
N GLY A 118 -3.21 -8.42 -6.18
CA GLY A 118 -2.19 -7.51 -6.72
C GLY A 118 -1.94 -6.22 -5.95
N LYS A 119 -2.71 -5.88 -4.91
CA LYS A 119 -2.57 -4.64 -4.11
C LYS A 119 -1.13 -4.36 -3.70
N THR A 120 -0.53 -5.25 -2.93
CA THR A 120 0.83 -5.06 -2.37
C THR A 120 1.89 -4.89 -3.46
N SER A 121 1.82 -5.72 -4.52
CA SER A 121 2.78 -5.64 -5.62
C SER A 121 2.66 -4.32 -6.37
N THR A 122 1.44 -3.92 -6.73
CA THR A 122 1.18 -2.65 -7.41
C THR A 122 1.59 -1.46 -6.55
N THR A 123 1.28 -1.48 -5.24
CA THR A 123 1.67 -0.41 -4.31
C THR A 123 3.17 -0.27 -4.20
N ALA A 124 3.92 -1.37 -4.11
CA ALA A 124 5.38 -1.33 -4.04
C ALA A 124 6.02 -0.84 -5.34
N ILE A 125 5.53 -1.28 -6.51
CA ILE A 125 6.00 -0.79 -7.81
C ILE A 125 5.73 0.72 -7.92
N LEU A 126 4.51 1.16 -7.57
CA LEU A 126 4.15 2.57 -7.60
C LEU A 126 5.02 3.40 -6.65
N ALA A 127 5.23 2.93 -5.42
CA ALA A 127 6.11 3.60 -4.46
C ALA A 127 7.53 3.74 -4.99
N HIS A 128 8.08 2.68 -5.59
CA HIS A 128 9.40 2.69 -6.21
C HIS A 128 9.48 3.69 -7.37
N ILE A 129 8.47 3.76 -8.25
CA ILE A 129 8.43 4.75 -9.34
C ILE A 129 8.37 6.17 -8.76
N MET A 130 7.47 6.41 -7.81
CA MET A 130 7.25 7.74 -7.23
C MET A 130 8.45 8.26 -6.43
N ASP A 131 9.20 7.37 -5.75
CA ASP A 131 10.44 7.74 -5.06
C ASP A 131 11.52 8.28 -6.03
N GLY A 132 11.50 7.86 -7.29
CA GLY A 132 12.36 8.41 -8.35
C GLY A 132 11.93 9.78 -8.89
N THR A 133 10.76 10.30 -8.49
CA THR A 133 10.27 11.60 -8.97
C THR A 133 10.72 12.75 -8.06
N PRO A 134 10.78 14.00 -8.55
CA PRO A 134 11.04 15.16 -7.70
C PRO A 134 10.01 15.36 -6.58
N LYS A 135 8.78 14.94 -6.80
CA LYS A 135 7.66 15.08 -5.85
C LYS A 135 7.67 14.04 -4.75
N ARG A 136 8.38 12.93 -4.95
CA ARG A 136 8.51 11.81 -4.03
C ARG A 136 7.20 11.38 -3.36
N CYS A 137 7.22 10.30 -2.60
CA CYS A 137 6.05 9.85 -1.84
C CYS A 137 6.44 9.34 -0.45
N ASN A 138 5.45 9.35 0.44
CA ASN A 138 5.41 8.43 1.57
C ASN A 138 4.53 7.25 1.15
N ALA A 139 5.01 6.01 1.26
CA ALA A 139 4.23 4.85 0.84
C ALA A 139 4.13 3.81 1.96
N PHE A 140 2.90 3.34 2.19
CA PHE A 140 2.55 2.33 3.17
C PHE A 140 2.25 1.03 2.43
N ILE A 141 3.14 0.03 2.56
CA ILE A 141 3.10 -1.22 1.81
C ILE A 141 2.74 -2.36 2.74
N GLY A 142 1.87 -3.27 2.29
CA GLY A 142 1.48 -4.48 3.03
C GLY A 142 2.56 -5.58 3.09
N GLY A 143 3.70 -5.38 2.44
CA GLY A 143 4.85 -6.29 2.41
C GLY A 143 6.17 -5.53 2.61
N ILE A 144 7.27 -6.25 2.59
CA ILE A 144 8.62 -5.67 2.73
C ILE A 144 9.23 -5.51 1.33
N SER A 145 9.54 -4.28 0.94
CA SER A 145 10.28 -4.01 -0.30
C SER A 145 11.69 -4.60 -0.25
N ALA A 146 12.10 -5.31 -1.30
CA ALA A 146 13.44 -5.86 -1.38
C ALA A 146 14.53 -4.77 -1.48
N GLU A 147 14.20 -3.62 -2.04
CA GLU A 147 15.12 -2.48 -2.19
C GLU A 147 15.40 -1.78 -0.86
N THR A 148 14.35 -1.47 -0.11
CA THR A 148 14.46 -0.66 1.12
C THR A 148 14.51 -1.49 2.40
N ASN A 149 14.24 -2.80 2.28
CA ASN A 149 14.08 -3.72 3.40
C ASN A 149 13.06 -3.19 4.44
N SER A 150 12.04 -2.48 3.96
CA SER A 150 11.01 -1.81 4.77
C SER A 150 9.64 -1.90 4.13
N ASN A 151 8.59 -1.78 4.93
CA ASN A 151 7.20 -1.61 4.48
C ASN A 151 6.77 -0.13 4.46
N LEU A 152 7.73 0.78 4.59
CA LEU A 152 7.52 2.22 4.48
C LEU A 152 8.56 2.84 3.56
N TYR A 153 8.12 3.58 2.55
CA TYR A 153 8.92 4.62 1.91
C TYR A 153 8.64 5.93 2.62
N TYR A 154 9.67 6.62 3.07
CA TYR A 154 9.54 7.89 3.77
C TYR A 154 10.42 8.95 3.16
N SER A 155 9.82 10.03 2.71
CA SER A 155 10.51 11.20 2.20
C SER A 155 10.01 12.46 2.88
N PRO A 156 10.87 13.18 3.63
CA PRO A 156 10.50 14.49 4.16
C PRO A 156 10.06 15.43 3.03
N GLY A 157 8.91 16.08 3.20
CA GLY A 157 8.36 16.98 2.18
C GLY A 157 7.73 16.30 0.96
N ALA A 158 7.49 14.99 1.00
CA ALA A 158 6.77 14.28 -0.06
C ALA A 158 5.41 14.92 -0.34
N GLU A 159 5.09 15.14 -1.62
CA GLU A 159 3.79 15.70 -2.06
C GLU A 159 2.72 14.63 -2.18
N TRP A 160 3.10 13.36 -2.32
CA TRP A 160 2.20 12.23 -2.51
C TRP A 160 2.25 11.24 -1.35
N THR A 161 1.11 10.61 -1.12
CA THR A 161 0.98 9.45 -0.24
C THR A 161 0.48 8.27 -1.06
N VAL A 162 1.16 7.14 -1.02
CA VAL A 162 0.79 5.89 -1.70
C VAL A 162 0.33 4.88 -0.66
N VAL A 163 -0.83 4.26 -0.87
CA VAL A 163 -1.40 3.32 0.11
C VAL A 163 -2.08 2.12 -0.55
N GLU A 164 -2.10 1.01 0.16
CA GLU A 164 -3.06 -0.05 -0.11
C GLU A 164 -4.42 0.33 0.48
N ALA A 165 -5.45 0.31 -0.35
CA ALA A 165 -6.84 0.51 0.04
C ALA A 165 -7.49 -0.87 0.19
N ASP A 166 -7.35 -1.42 1.40
CA ASP A 166 -7.75 -2.78 1.74
C ASP A 166 -9.26 -2.85 1.93
N GLU A 167 -9.91 -3.77 1.22
CA GLU A 167 -11.34 -4.06 1.33
C GLU A 167 -11.72 -4.79 2.62
N PHE A 168 -10.76 -5.48 3.27
CA PHE A 168 -11.02 -6.16 4.53
C PHE A 168 -11.59 -5.20 5.57
N ASP A 169 -12.64 -5.62 6.28
CA ASP A 169 -13.36 -4.81 7.28
C ASP A 169 -13.80 -3.41 6.74
N ARG A 170 -13.97 -3.30 5.41
CA ARG A 170 -14.30 -2.03 4.72
C ARG A 170 -13.32 -0.89 5.03
N SER A 171 -12.07 -1.23 5.38
CA SER A 171 -11.04 -0.26 5.76
C SER A 171 -10.78 0.81 4.70
N PHE A 172 -10.94 0.47 3.42
CA PHE A 172 -10.77 1.42 2.31
C PHE A 172 -11.79 2.57 2.29
N HIS A 173 -12.95 2.44 2.98
CA HIS A 173 -13.91 3.54 3.08
C HIS A 173 -13.42 4.74 3.90
N HIS A 174 -12.32 4.60 4.65
CA HIS A 174 -11.67 5.71 5.32
C HIS A 174 -10.70 6.49 4.42
N ILE A 175 -10.46 6.03 3.18
CA ILE A 175 -9.48 6.60 2.25
C ILE A 175 -10.19 7.38 1.14
N TYR A 176 -9.81 8.65 0.95
CA TYR A 176 -10.34 9.56 -0.06
C TYR A 176 -9.22 9.95 -1.04
N PRO A 177 -8.83 9.07 -1.96
CA PRO A 177 -7.63 9.25 -2.75
C PRO A 177 -7.82 10.28 -3.86
N THR A 178 -6.71 10.86 -4.33
CA THR A 178 -6.71 11.70 -5.53
C THR A 178 -6.94 10.86 -6.78
N HIS A 179 -6.21 9.74 -6.89
CA HIS A 179 -6.39 8.74 -7.94
C HIS A 179 -6.34 7.34 -7.32
N THR A 180 -7.01 6.39 -7.94
CA THR A 180 -6.96 4.98 -7.52
C THR A 180 -6.80 4.05 -8.71
N ALA A 181 -6.17 2.90 -8.48
CA ALA A 181 -6.28 1.74 -9.35
C ALA A 181 -7.06 0.63 -8.65
N ILE A 182 -8.00 -0.01 -9.35
CA ILE A 182 -8.73 -1.19 -8.89
C ILE A 182 -8.31 -2.37 -9.78
N THR A 183 -7.63 -3.34 -9.17
CA THR A 183 -6.99 -4.44 -9.89
C THR A 183 -7.97 -5.57 -10.22
N SER A 184 -8.81 -5.94 -9.26
CA SER A 184 -9.81 -6.99 -9.38
C SER A 184 -10.91 -6.80 -8.33
N ILE A 185 -12.05 -7.48 -8.52
CA ILE A 185 -13.19 -7.47 -7.60
C ILE A 185 -13.76 -8.89 -7.42
N ASP A 186 -12.87 -9.89 -7.40
CA ASP A 186 -13.27 -11.27 -7.14
C ASP A 186 -13.82 -11.36 -5.71
N PRO A 187 -15.04 -11.92 -5.52
CA PRO A 187 -15.65 -11.95 -4.20
C PRO A 187 -14.79 -12.70 -3.17
N ASP A 188 -14.39 -11.98 -2.13
CA ASP A 188 -13.63 -12.48 -0.99
C ASP A 188 -14.25 -11.94 0.31
N HIS A 189 -13.83 -12.45 1.46
CA HIS A 189 -14.31 -12.00 2.77
C HIS A 189 -15.84 -11.98 2.90
N LEU A 190 -16.52 -13.00 2.35
CA LEU A 190 -17.97 -13.07 2.37
C LEU A 190 -18.58 -13.21 3.78
N ASP A 191 -17.78 -13.62 4.75
CA ASP A 191 -18.09 -13.57 6.18
C ASP A 191 -18.32 -12.14 6.70
N ILE A 192 -17.66 -11.15 6.10
CA ILE A 192 -17.81 -9.71 6.42
C ILE A 192 -18.92 -9.06 5.57
N TYR A 193 -18.95 -9.40 4.29
CA TYR A 193 -19.84 -8.75 3.32
C TYR A 193 -21.23 -9.42 3.21
N GLY A 194 -21.33 -10.69 3.62
CA GLY A 194 -22.55 -11.50 3.53
C GLY A 194 -22.81 -12.08 2.14
N ASN A 195 -22.57 -11.32 1.07
CA ASN A 195 -22.74 -11.79 -0.32
C ASN A 195 -21.89 -10.97 -1.31
N ALA A 196 -21.79 -11.48 -2.55
CA ALA A 196 -21.01 -10.85 -3.63
C ALA A 196 -21.53 -9.47 -4.02
N SER A 197 -22.84 -9.22 -3.97
CA SER A 197 -23.41 -7.92 -4.33
C SER A 197 -22.97 -6.82 -3.35
N ASN A 198 -22.99 -7.11 -2.05
CA ASN A 198 -22.54 -6.18 -1.03
C ASN A 198 -21.03 -5.92 -1.14
N PHE A 199 -20.25 -6.93 -1.54
CA PHE A 199 -18.84 -6.80 -1.81
C PHE A 199 -18.59 -5.81 -2.97
N ILE A 200 -19.27 -5.99 -4.10
CA ILE A 200 -19.17 -5.09 -5.26
C ILE A 200 -19.64 -3.68 -4.90
N GLU A 201 -20.75 -3.54 -4.14
CA GLU A 201 -21.26 -2.23 -3.69
C GLU A 201 -20.25 -1.48 -2.83
N ALA A 202 -19.47 -2.18 -2.02
CA ALA A 202 -18.40 -1.55 -1.25
C ALA A 202 -17.29 -0.96 -2.15
N PHE A 203 -16.97 -1.61 -3.27
CA PHE A 203 -16.05 -1.03 -4.27
C PHE A 203 -16.66 0.16 -5.01
N HIS A 204 -17.97 0.16 -5.29
CA HIS A 204 -18.66 1.34 -5.84
C HIS A 204 -18.57 2.52 -4.87
N THR A 205 -18.84 2.27 -3.58
CA THR A 205 -18.71 3.29 -2.53
C THR A 205 -17.30 3.85 -2.48
N PHE A 206 -16.27 3.00 -2.45
CA PHE A 206 -14.87 3.44 -2.48
C PHE A 206 -14.54 4.23 -3.75
N ALA A 207 -14.93 3.74 -4.92
CA ALA A 207 -14.67 4.41 -6.19
C ALA A 207 -15.32 5.80 -6.28
N SER A 208 -16.48 6.00 -5.65
CA SER A 208 -17.16 7.30 -5.57
C SER A 208 -16.43 8.33 -4.69
N GLN A 209 -15.56 7.89 -3.77
CA GLN A 209 -14.75 8.75 -2.91
C GLN A 209 -13.49 9.31 -3.60
N VAL A 210 -13.17 8.82 -4.80
CA VAL A 210 -11.98 9.23 -5.56
C VAL A 210 -12.15 10.64 -6.11
N LYS A 211 -11.20 11.51 -5.82
CA LYS A 211 -11.30 12.94 -6.16
C LYS A 211 -11.14 13.25 -7.65
N LYS A 212 -10.35 12.42 -8.41
CA LYS A 212 -10.03 12.71 -9.82
C LYS A 212 -10.27 11.50 -10.73
N LYS A 213 -9.33 10.55 -10.80
CA LYS A 213 -9.36 9.44 -11.77
C LYS A 213 -9.39 8.09 -11.09
N VAL A 214 -10.26 7.22 -11.59
CA VAL A 214 -10.32 5.79 -11.29
C VAL A 214 -9.77 5.04 -12.48
N VAL A 215 -8.76 4.23 -12.27
CA VAL A 215 -8.16 3.33 -13.27
C VAL A 215 -8.56 1.91 -12.89
N VAL A 216 -9.18 1.16 -13.78
CA VAL A 216 -9.59 -0.22 -13.49
C VAL A 216 -9.00 -1.20 -14.48
N HIS A 217 -8.75 -2.41 -14.04
CA HIS A 217 -8.43 -3.50 -14.96
C HIS A 217 -9.56 -3.69 -15.97
N HIS A 218 -9.24 -3.89 -17.23
CA HIS A 218 -10.25 -3.92 -18.30
C HIS A 218 -11.35 -4.97 -18.09
N ALA A 219 -11.02 -6.10 -17.46
CA ALA A 219 -11.98 -7.18 -17.18
C ALA A 219 -13.13 -6.77 -16.25
N ILE A 220 -12.94 -5.73 -15.43
CA ILE A 220 -13.95 -5.23 -14.50
C ILE A 220 -14.51 -3.85 -14.91
N ALA A 221 -14.14 -3.34 -16.08
CA ALA A 221 -14.51 -2.00 -16.52
C ALA A 221 -16.03 -1.79 -16.62
N GLU A 222 -16.76 -2.81 -17.04
CA GLU A 222 -18.24 -2.75 -17.18
C GLU A 222 -18.91 -2.45 -15.82
N THR A 223 -18.38 -3.00 -14.72
CA THR A 223 -18.88 -2.75 -13.36
C THR A 223 -18.82 -1.26 -13.00
N PHE A 224 -17.81 -0.54 -13.49
CA PHE A 224 -17.54 0.85 -13.14
C PHE A 224 -17.89 1.86 -14.25
N LYS A 225 -18.56 1.46 -15.33
CA LYS A 225 -18.87 2.31 -16.49
C LYS A 225 -19.67 3.59 -16.18
N HIS A 226 -20.35 3.64 -15.04
CA HIS A 226 -21.10 4.81 -14.58
C HIS A 226 -20.19 5.94 -14.06
N LEU A 227 -18.90 5.66 -13.78
CA LEU A 227 -17.97 6.66 -13.26
C LEU A 227 -17.47 7.58 -14.38
N LYS A 228 -17.59 8.90 -14.15
CA LYS A 228 -17.06 9.89 -15.08
C LYS A 228 -15.52 9.86 -15.08
N GLY A 229 -14.93 9.81 -16.27
CA GLY A 229 -13.47 9.84 -16.41
C GLY A 229 -12.79 8.54 -15.96
N LEU A 230 -13.54 7.43 -15.98
CA LEU A 230 -12.99 6.09 -15.83
C LEU A 230 -11.91 5.85 -16.89
N GLN A 231 -10.79 5.31 -16.46
CA GLN A 231 -9.72 4.85 -17.35
C GLN A 231 -9.50 3.35 -17.17
N THR A 232 -9.06 2.69 -18.22
CA THR A 232 -8.86 1.25 -18.23
C THR A 232 -7.41 0.88 -18.44
N TYR A 233 -6.99 -0.24 -17.87
CA TYR A 233 -5.65 -0.77 -18.13
C TYR A 233 -5.67 -2.27 -18.40
N GLY A 234 -4.62 -2.76 -19.06
CA GLY A 234 -4.44 -4.18 -19.35
C GLY A 234 -3.27 -4.46 -20.29
N LEU A 235 -3.28 -5.67 -20.86
CA LEU A 235 -2.24 -6.14 -21.78
C LEU A 235 -2.83 -6.43 -23.16
N ASP A 236 -1.99 -6.27 -24.20
CA ASP A 236 -2.28 -6.65 -25.60
C ASP A 236 -3.57 -6.06 -26.18
N ASN A 237 -4.02 -4.92 -25.66
CA ASN A 237 -5.22 -4.24 -26.13
C ASN A 237 -5.00 -2.73 -26.24
N THR A 238 -4.81 -2.25 -27.47
CA THR A 238 -4.51 -0.85 -27.79
C THR A 238 -5.72 0.09 -27.68
N SER A 239 -6.93 -0.43 -27.43
CA SER A 239 -8.13 0.38 -27.19
C SER A 239 -8.23 0.88 -25.75
N LEU A 240 -7.40 0.38 -24.84
CA LEU A 240 -7.37 0.79 -23.45
C LEU A 240 -6.63 2.11 -23.27
N THR A 241 -6.90 2.81 -22.17
CA THR A 241 -6.21 4.06 -21.84
C THR A 241 -4.75 3.83 -21.47
N HIS A 242 -4.47 2.72 -20.78
CA HIS A 242 -3.12 2.33 -20.39
C HIS A 242 -2.91 0.85 -20.73
N TYR A 243 -1.83 0.54 -21.42
CA TYR A 243 -1.60 -0.85 -21.81
C TYR A 243 -0.14 -1.17 -22.07
N ALA A 244 0.19 -2.45 -22.05
CA ALA A 244 1.46 -2.96 -22.50
C ALA A 244 1.27 -3.90 -23.71
N THR A 245 2.15 -3.77 -24.70
CA THR A 245 2.21 -4.60 -25.93
C THR A 245 3.64 -5.05 -26.20
N ASP A 246 3.85 -5.79 -27.26
CA ASP A 246 5.17 -6.30 -27.67
C ASP A 246 5.87 -7.06 -26.54
N ILE A 247 5.08 -7.86 -25.79
CA ILE A 247 5.53 -8.54 -24.58
C ILE A 247 6.41 -9.73 -24.96
N SER A 248 7.66 -9.70 -24.50
CA SER A 248 8.61 -10.79 -24.65
C SER A 248 9.16 -11.21 -23.29
N GLN A 249 9.03 -12.49 -22.95
CA GLN A 249 9.53 -13.07 -21.71
C GLN A 249 10.77 -13.92 -21.95
N ALA A 250 11.81 -13.65 -21.19
CA ALA A 250 13.06 -14.41 -21.17
C ALA A 250 13.38 -14.81 -19.73
N SER A 251 14.35 -15.71 -19.55
CA SER A 251 14.83 -16.12 -18.22
C SER A 251 15.38 -14.95 -17.39
N THR A 252 15.76 -13.85 -18.05
CA THR A 252 16.31 -12.63 -17.43
C THR A 252 15.28 -11.55 -17.13
N GLY A 253 13.98 -11.81 -17.43
CA GLY A 253 12.92 -10.85 -17.19
C GLY A 253 11.94 -10.70 -18.35
N THR A 254 11.13 -9.65 -18.29
CA THR A 254 10.11 -9.33 -19.29
C THR A 254 10.43 -7.98 -19.93
N SER A 255 10.42 -7.91 -21.26
CA SER A 255 10.47 -6.67 -22.05
C SER A 255 9.13 -6.39 -22.70
N PHE A 256 8.76 -5.12 -22.88
CA PHE A 256 7.47 -4.71 -23.41
C PHE A 256 7.48 -3.23 -23.84
N THR A 257 6.49 -2.84 -24.63
CA THR A 257 6.17 -1.44 -24.88
C THR A 257 5.01 -1.01 -23.98
N LEU A 258 5.19 0.07 -23.22
CA LEU A 258 4.16 0.62 -22.34
C LEU A 258 3.57 1.90 -22.95
N SER A 259 2.24 1.99 -23.01
CA SER A 259 1.50 3.17 -23.47
C SER A 259 0.61 3.69 -22.34
N LEU A 260 0.66 5.00 -22.09
CA LEU A 260 0.01 5.62 -20.92
C LEU A 260 -0.81 6.84 -21.33
N GLY A 261 -2.01 6.93 -20.78
CA GLY A 261 -2.90 8.08 -20.88
C GLY A 261 -3.61 8.21 -22.23
N ASP A 262 -4.51 9.17 -22.29
CA ASP A 262 -5.27 9.48 -23.50
C ASP A 262 -4.34 9.99 -24.64
N ASP A 263 -3.21 10.62 -24.29
CA ASP A 263 -2.17 11.08 -25.21
C ASP A 263 -1.26 9.94 -25.72
N GLN A 264 -1.47 8.71 -25.28
CA GLN A 264 -0.71 7.51 -25.67
C GLN A 264 0.82 7.70 -25.54
N ILE A 265 1.27 8.24 -24.41
CA ILE A 265 2.70 8.42 -24.17
C ILE A 265 3.39 7.05 -24.13
N ARG A 266 4.29 6.83 -25.11
CA ARG A 266 4.94 5.55 -25.32
C ARG A 266 6.31 5.48 -24.62
N ILE A 267 6.54 4.38 -23.92
CA ILE A 267 7.83 3.96 -23.37
C ILE A 267 8.20 2.66 -24.10
N ALA A 268 9.03 2.76 -25.12
CA ALA A 268 9.53 1.61 -25.84
C ALA A 268 10.62 0.89 -25.03
N ASP A 269 10.76 -0.40 -25.25
CA ASP A 269 11.81 -1.24 -24.65
C ASP A 269 11.84 -1.18 -23.11
N ALA A 270 10.68 -0.95 -22.47
CA ALA A 270 10.55 -1.10 -21.04
C ALA A 270 10.88 -2.55 -20.64
N SER A 271 11.58 -2.71 -19.54
CA SER A 271 11.97 -4.05 -19.07
C SER A 271 11.97 -4.13 -17.56
N VAL A 272 11.72 -5.33 -17.04
CA VAL A 272 11.71 -5.62 -15.61
C VAL A 272 12.21 -7.03 -15.36
N ASN A 273 12.95 -7.23 -14.27
CA ASN A 273 13.42 -8.55 -13.88
C ASN A 273 12.37 -9.29 -13.01
N ILE A 274 11.13 -9.35 -13.51
CA ILE A 274 10.03 -10.07 -12.88
C ILE A 274 9.26 -10.78 -14.00
N MET A 275 8.81 -12.00 -13.72
CA MET A 275 8.05 -12.83 -14.65
C MET A 275 6.57 -12.88 -14.30
N GLY A 276 5.74 -13.27 -15.27
CA GLY A 276 4.31 -13.49 -15.11
C GLY A 276 3.47 -12.31 -15.60
N ARG A 277 2.43 -12.64 -16.36
CA ARG A 277 1.52 -11.64 -16.95
C ARG A 277 0.82 -10.79 -15.89
N HIS A 278 0.39 -11.39 -14.78
CA HIS A 278 -0.23 -10.67 -13.67
C HIS A 278 0.71 -9.61 -13.04
N ASN A 279 2.03 -9.87 -12.99
CA ASN A 279 2.99 -8.88 -12.53
C ASN A 279 3.14 -7.73 -13.52
N LEU A 280 3.05 -8.03 -14.82
CA LEU A 280 3.04 -6.98 -15.83
C LEU A 280 1.77 -6.13 -15.77
N GLU A 281 0.60 -6.71 -15.50
CA GLU A 281 -0.63 -5.96 -15.21
C GLU A 281 -0.48 -5.04 -13.99
N ASN A 282 0.15 -5.52 -12.92
CA ASN A 282 0.48 -4.70 -11.74
C ASN A 282 1.40 -3.53 -12.10
N ILE A 283 2.37 -3.75 -13.00
CA ILE A 283 3.27 -2.69 -13.49
C ILE A 283 2.49 -1.65 -14.30
N VAL A 284 1.59 -2.07 -15.20
CA VAL A 284 0.76 -1.14 -15.97
C VAL A 284 -0.12 -0.30 -15.05
N ALA A 285 -0.77 -0.92 -14.04
CA ALA A 285 -1.58 -0.21 -13.05
C ALA A 285 -0.74 0.82 -12.25
N ALA A 286 0.44 0.44 -11.78
CA ALA A 286 1.34 1.32 -11.04
C ALA A 286 1.83 2.49 -11.91
N ALA A 287 2.25 2.20 -13.15
CA ALA A 287 2.71 3.20 -14.10
C ALA A 287 1.59 4.18 -14.49
N SER A 288 0.35 3.71 -14.61
CA SER A 288 -0.82 4.54 -14.86
C SER A 288 -1.02 5.60 -13.76
N LEU A 289 -0.97 5.17 -12.50
CA LEU A 289 -1.09 6.09 -11.36
C LEU A 289 0.11 7.04 -11.26
N ALA A 290 1.32 6.57 -11.52
CA ALA A 290 2.52 7.41 -11.54
C ALA A 290 2.42 8.49 -12.65
N TYR A 291 1.95 8.12 -13.84
CA TYR A 291 1.67 9.05 -14.93
C TYR A 291 0.64 10.11 -14.52
N LEU A 292 -0.49 9.70 -13.93
CA LEU A 292 -1.52 10.61 -13.42
C LEU A 292 -1.02 11.55 -12.30
N ALA A 293 -0.02 11.11 -11.54
CA ALA A 293 0.67 11.92 -10.54
C ALA A 293 1.71 12.89 -11.16
N GLY A 294 1.93 12.82 -12.47
CA GLY A 294 2.85 13.68 -13.22
C GLY A 294 4.29 13.17 -13.30
N ALA A 295 4.51 11.87 -13.09
CA ALA A 295 5.83 11.26 -13.33
C ALA A 295 6.16 11.29 -14.83
N LYS A 296 7.40 11.66 -15.15
CA LYS A 296 7.87 11.69 -16.54
C LYS A 296 8.12 10.27 -17.05
N LYS A 297 7.90 10.04 -18.34
CA LYS A 297 8.06 8.72 -18.98
C LYS A 297 9.44 8.08 -18.74
N ASP A 298 10.49 8.89 -18.79
CA ASP A 298 11.86 8.40 -18.61
C ASP A 298 12.09 7.91 -17.18
N VAL A 299 11.48 8.59 -16.17
CA VAL A 299 11.50 8.16 -14.77
C VAL A 299 10.70 6.86 -14.62
N ILE A 300 9.50 6.78 -15.19
CA ILE A 300 8.67 5.56 -15.14
C ILE A 300 9.46 4.38 -15.71
N GLY A 301 10.00 4.51 -16.92
CA GLY A 301 10.75 3.44 -17.58
C GLY A 301 12.00 3.00 -16.80
N SER A 302 12.81 3.96 -16.35
CA SER A 302 14.03 3.65 -15.59
C SER A 302 13.75 3.01 -14.23
N ARG A 303 12.69 3.44 -13.55
CA ARG A 303 12.31 2.88 -12.25
C ARG A 303 11.65 1.50 -12.39
N ILE A 304 10.86 1.23 -13.43
CA ILE A 304 10.37 -0.13 -13.71
C ILE A 304 11.56 -1.08 -13.90
N LYS A 305 12.57 -0.68 -14.68
CA LYS A 305 13.76 -1.49 -14.94
C LYS A 305 14.56 -1.82 -13.68
N SER A 306 14.62 -0.91 -12.71
CA SER A 306 15.39 -1.08 -11.48
C SER A 306 14.62 -1.75 -10.35
N PHE A 307 13.33 -2.07 -10.52
CA PHE A 307 12.52 -2.66 -9.45
C PHE A 307 12.96 -4.09 -9.12
N GLN A 308 13.24 -4.35 -7.83
CA GLN A 308 13.81 -5.62 -7.35
C GLN A 308 12.78 -6.59 -6.75
N GLY A 309 11.49 -6.19 -6.69
CA GLY A 309 10.44 -7.04 -6.14
C GLY A 309 10.15 -6.79 -4.65
N ILE A 310 9.39 -7.72 -4.08
CA ILE A 310 8.94 -7.73 -2.69
C ILE A 310 9.33 -9.08 -2.10
N TYR A 311 9.82 -9.11 -0.88
CA TYR A 311 10.13 -10.35 -0.18
C TYR A 311 8.90 -11.26 -0.10
N ARG A 312 9.09 -12.55 -0.42
CA ARG A 312 8.05 -13.60 -0.43
C ARG A 312 6.89 -13.33 -1.39
N ARG A 313 7.15 -12.61 -2.49
CA ARG A 313 6.18 -12.43 -3.59
C ARG A 313 6.90 -12.50 -4.91
N PHE A 314 6.99 -13.70 -5.49
CA PHE A 314 7.70 -13.95 -6.74
C PHE A 314 9.17 -13.50 -6.70
N GLN A 315 9.81 -13.69 -5.56
CA GLN A 315 11.22 -13.36 -5.41
C GLN A 315 12.08 -14.42 -6.15
N ILE A 316 12.89 -13.96 -7.08
CA ILE A 316 13.84 -14.84 -7.78
C ILE A 316 15.06 -15.03 -6.88
N HIS A 317 15.22 -16.21 -6.30
CA HIS A 317 16.37 -16.57 -5.45
C HIS A 317 17.53 -17.14 -6.25
N VAL A 318 17.22 -17.88 -7.33
CA VAL A 318 18.20 -18.45 -8.24
C VAL A 318 17.73 -18.26 -9.67
N ASN A 319 18.56 -17.65 -10.50
CA ASN A 319 18.32 -17.51 -11.93
C ASN A 319 19.59 -17.88 -12.70
N THR A 320 19.66 -19.12 -13.13
CA THR A 320 20.77 -19.64 -13.94
C THR A 320 20.23 -20.16 -15.27
N ALA A 321 21.13 -20.45 -16.22
CA ALA A 321 20.74 -21.00 -17.52
C ALA A 321 19.94 -22.32 -17.43
N SER A 322 20.01 -23.03 -16.32
CA SER A 322 19.37 -24.35 -16.13
C SER A 322 18.36 -24.42 -14.99
N LYS A 323 18.28 -23.40 -14.10
CA LYS A 323 17.40 -23.42 -12.92
C LYS A 323 16.92 -22.01 -12.58
N VAL A 324 15.62 -21.89 -12.34
CA VAL A 324 14.99 -20.69 -11.74
C VAL A 324 14.28 -21.16 -10.48
N PHE A 325 14.57 -20.53 -9.35
CA PHE A 325 13.88 -20.76 -8.08
C PHE A 325 13.16 -19.45 -7.68
N ILE A 326 11.85 -19.55 -7.51
CA ILE A 326 10.95 -18.43 -7.16
C ILE A 326 10.12 -18.88 -5.97
N ASP A 327 9.93 -18.00 -4.98
CA ASP A 327 8.99 -18.19 -3.87
C ASP A 327 7.83 -17.19 -3.90
#